data_42c4f0b4276405b94648deffb34eea26
#
_entry.id   42c4f0b4276405b94648deffb34eea26
#
_cell.length_a   1.000
_cell.length_b   1.000
_cell.length_c   1.000
_cell.angle_alpha   90.00
_cell.angle_beta   90.00
_cell.angle_gamma   90.00
#
_symmetry.space_group_name_H-M   'P 1'
#
loop_
_entity.id
_entity.type
_entity.pdbx_description
1 polymer ?
#
loop_
_entity_poly.entity_id
_entity_poly.type
_entity_poly.pdbx_seq_one_letter_code
_entity_poly.pdbx_strand_id
1 'polypeptide(L)'
;MNYMRIIFKKFKARMIVGCILAVIALLAVSVIVFINQASFGRTPRGERLERVMKSPNYRNGEFKNQHETLLMTSDRGRFSGIWEFIFRKIDGLRPEQAVKAIKTDLRKIGRNEEILVWFGHSSYLIQTGGKRILVAPVFCMASPVSFVNKPFKGTELYTPDDMPDIDYLVISHDHWDHLDYNTVKKLKDRIGAVICPLGVGEHFEYWGFDKERLIELDWNEDANLAPGFMIHCLPARHFSGRRLTANQSLWASFLLEAPSQKIYIGGDGGYDTHYAEIGNRFPGIDLAILENGQYNEEWSLIHLMPQYMAQTARDLKAKRVLTVHHSKYALAKHRWDEPLKNAEEMKNKDSLNVLIPEIGEVVALEK
;
A
#
# COMPACT_ATOMS: atom_id res chain seq x y z
N MET A 1 9.42 -68.26 -0.26
CA MET A 1 8.66 -67.28 0.49
C MET A 1 9.36 -65.90 0.60
N ASN A 2 10.67 -65.81 0.74
CA ASN A 2 11.42 -64.52 0.83
C ASN A 2 11.44 -63.69 -0.46
N TYR A 3 11.52 -64.27 -1.65
CA TYR A 3 11.61 -63.57 -2.92
C TYR A 3 10.34 -62.79 -3.27
N MET A 4 9.18 -63.35 -3.07
CA MET A 4 7.88 -62.65 -3.23
C MET A 4 7.71 -61.48 -2.29
N ARG A 5 8.16 -61.55 -1.03
CA ARG A 5 8.16 -60.43 -0.08
C ARG A 5 9.04 -59.26 -0.53
N ILE A 6 10.18 -59.54 -1.15
CA ILE A 6 11.09 -58.53 -1.66
C ILE A 6 10.47 -57.78 -2.85
N ILE A 7 9.85 -58.51 -3.78
CA ILE A 7 9.13 -57.93 -4.93
C ILE A 7 7.98 -57.04 -4.45
N PHE A 8 7.18 -57.53 -3.51
CA PHE A 8 6.08 -56.78 -2.93
C PHE A 8 6.55 -55.49 -2.21
N LYS A 9 7.65 -55.52 -1.47
CA LYS A 9 8.25 -54.34 -0.83
C LYS A 9 8.74 -53.33 -1.87
N LYS A 10 9.42 -53.78 -2.93
CA LYS A 10 9.87 -52.89 -4.03
C LYS A 10 8.70 -52.27 -4.79
N PHE A 11 7.64 -53.02 -5.04
CA PHE A 11 6.42 -52.51 -5.68
C PHE A 11 5.72 -51.44 -4.81
N LYS A 12 5.51 -51.71 -3.50
CA LYS A 12 4.96 -50.72 -2.56
C LYS A 12 5.82 -49.46 -2.48
N ALA A 13 7.14 -49.58 -2.40
CA ALA A 13 8.05 -48.47 -2.38
C ALA A 13 7.93 -47.60 -3.66
N ARG A 14 7.90 -48.23 -4.84
CA ARG A 14 7.71 -47.53 -6.13
C ARG A 14 6.35 -46.82 -6.20
N MET A 15 5.30 -47.46 -5.71
CA MET A 15 3.95 -46.85 -5.64
C MET A 15 3.92 -45.67 -4.71
N ILE A 16 4.54 -45.73 -3.51
CA ILE A 16 4.65 -44.62 -2.58
C ILE A 16 5.42 -43.45 -3.22
N VAL A 17 6.56 -43.73 -3.83
CA VAL A 17 7.35 -42.69 -4.54
C VAL A 17 6.53 -42.07 -5.67
N GLY A 18 5.80 -42.85 -6.45
CA GLY A 18 4.91 -42.36 -7.49
C GLY A 18 3.80 -41.45 -6.95
N CYS A 19 3.17 -41.82 -5.83
CA CYS A 19 2.17 -41.00 -5.16
C CYS A 19 2.77 -39.68 -4.64
N ILE A 20 3.97 -39.71 -4.04
CA ILE A 20 4.66 -38.48 -3.56
C ILE A 20 4.96 -37.56 -4.75
N LEU A 21 5.51 -38.09 -5.84
CA LEU A 21 5.80 -37.29 -7.04
C LEU A 21 4.53 -36.70 -7.65
N ALA A 22 3.43 -37.44 -7.69
CA ALA A 22 2.13 -36.93 -8.15
C ALA A 22 1.59 -35.81 -7.26
N VAL A 23 1.72 -35.92 -5.95
CA VAL A 23 1.35 -34.86 -5.00
C VAL A 23 2.21 -33.61 -5.19
N ILE A 24 3.53 -33.79 -5.34
CA ILE A 24 4.45 -32.65 -5.61
C ILE A 24 4.09 -31.96 -6.93
N ALA A 25 3.83 -32.74 -7.99
CA ALA A 25 3.43 -32.18 -9.28
C ALA A 25 2.10 -31.40 -9.18
N LEU A 26 1.11 -31.96 -8.48
CA LEU A 26 -0.18 -31.30 -8.24
C LEU A 26 -0.01 -29.99 -7.47
N LEU A 27 0.82 -29.98 -6.42
CA LEU A 27 1.13 -28.77 -5.65
C LEU A 27 1.84 -27.72 -6.53
N ALA A 28 2.80 -28.15 -7.34
CA ALA A 28 3.49 -27.24 -8.27
C ALA A 28 2.53 -26.61 -9.28
N VAL A 29 1.65 -27.42 -9.89
CA VAL A 29 0.61 -26.91 -10.80
C VAL A 29 -0.34 -25.95 -10.07
N SER A 30 -0.76 -26.28 -8.85
CA SER A 30 -1.63 -25.42 -8.05
C SER A 30 -0.98 -24.05 -7.75
N VAL A 31 0.31 -24.04 -7.39
CA VAL A 31 1.07 -22.80 -7.18
C VAL A 31 1.16 -22.00 -8.48
N ILE A 32 1.48 -22.65 -9.61
CA ILE A 32 1.56 -21.97 -10.93
C ILE A 32 0.20 -21.35 -11.28
N VAL A 33 -0.89 -22.07 -11.13
CA VAL A 33 -2.24 -21.55 -11.40
C VAL A 33 -2.55 -20.39 -10.47
N PHE A 34 -2.21 -20.51 -9.19
CA PHE A 34 -2.46 -19.46 -8.20
C PHE A 34 -1.73 -18.16 -8.51
N ILE A 35 -0.40 -18.19 -8.77
CA ILE A 35 0.40 -17.00 -9.05
C ILE A 35 0.13 -16.37 -10.44
N ASN A 36 -0.58 -17.09 -11.32
CA ASN A 36 -1.01 -16.59 -12.62
C ASN A 36 -2.45 -16.08 -12.63
N GLN A 37 -3.12 -15.99 -11.47
CA GLN A 37 -4.41 -15.31 -11.39
C GLN A 37 -4.28 -13.83 -11.76
N ALA A 38 -5.33 -13.25 -12.34
CA ALA A 38 -5.34 -11.86 -12.78
C ALA A 38 -4.99 -10.88 -11.66
N SER A 39 -5.37 -11.17 -10.42
CA SER A 39 -5.08 -10.36 -9.24
C SER A 39 -3.58 -10.14 -8.98
N PHE A 40 -2.70 -11.05 -9.43
CA PHE A 40 -1.25 -10.87 -9.36
C PHE A 40 -0.73 -9.83 -10.36
N GLY A 41 -1.56 -9.36 -11.29
CA GLY A 41 -1.17 -8.38 -12.28
C GLY A 41 -0.09 -8.90 -13.24
N ARG A 42 0.70 -7.98 -13.78
CA ARG A 42 1.73 -8.27 -14.78
C ARG A 42 2.92 -7.34 -14.61
N THR A 43 4.13 -7.83 -14.83
CA THR A 43 5.34 -7.01 -14.85
C THR A 43 5.42 -6.18 -16.13
N PRO A 44 6.09 -5.00 -16.13
CA PRO A 44 6.27 -4.16 -17.30
C PRO A 44 6.84 -4.89 -18.51
N ARG A 45 6.34 -4.54 -19.71
CA ARG A 45 6.78 -5.09 -20.99
C ARG A 45 6.63 -4.06 -22.12
N GLY A 46 7.23 -4.35 -23.30
CA GLY A 46 7.18 -3.46 -24.46
C GLY A 46 7.68 -2.05 -24.13
N GLU A 47 7.01 -1.03 -24.65
CA GLU A 47 7.36 0.38 -24.46
C GLU A 47 7.47 0.79 -22.97
N ARG A 48 6.60 0.21 -22.09
CA ARG A 48 6.68 0.49 -20.66
C ARG A 48 7.95 -0.06 -20.04
N LEU A 49 8.38 -1.27 -20.42
CA LEU A 49 9.66 -1.83 -19.97
C LEU A 49 10.83 -0.99 -20.48
N GLU A 50 10.80 -0.52 -21.73
CA GLU A 50 11.83 0.38 -22.25
C GLU A 50 11.92 1.67 -21.44
N ARG A 51 10.79 2.25 -21.04
CA ARG A 51 10.75 3.42 -20.15
C ARG A 51 11.30 3.10 -18.77
N VAL A 52 10.93 1.97 -18.18
CA VAL A 52 11.47 1.46 -16.91
C VAL A 52 12.99 1.33 -16.98
N MET A 53 13.53 0.72 -18.04
CA MET A 53 14.98 0.53 -18.22
C MET A 53 15.76 1.83 -18.41
N LYS A 54 15.10 2.93 -18.82
CA LYS A 54 15.70 4.28 -18.95
C LYS A 54 15.66 5.06 -17.64
N SER A 55 14.89 4.61 -16.65
CA SER A 55 14.83 5.27 -15.34
C SER A 55 16.19 5.23 -14.63
N PRO A 56 16.68 6.34 -14.08
CA PRO A 56 17.88 6.36 -13.25
C PRO A 56 17.73 5.55 -11.96
N ASN A 57 16.48 5.27 -11.57
CA ASN A 57 16.12 4.53 -10.37
C ASN A 57 16.08 3.01 -10.61
N TYR A 58 16.13 2.57 -11.90
CA TYR A 58 16.14 1.14 -12.27
C TYR A 58 17.58 0.70 -12.57
N ARG A 59 18.15 -0.15 -11.73
CA ARG A 59 19.54 -0.59 -11.82
C ARG A 59 19.66 -2.07 -11.51
N ASN A 60 20.47 -2.79 -12.30
CA ASN A 60 20.69 -4.23 -12.13
C ASN A 60 19.41 -5.09 -12.21
N GLY A 61 18.45 -4.66 -13.07
CA GLY A 61 17.23 -5.42 -13.31
C GLY A 61 16.11 -5.19 -12.29
N GLU A 62 16.21 -4.17 -11.43
CA GLU A 62 15.20 -3.80 -10.44
C GLU A 62 15.28 -2.31 -10.06
N PHE A 63 14.16 -1.75 -9.57
CA PHE A 63 14.17 -0.43 -8.95
C PHE A 63 14.91 -0.46 -7.61
N LYS A 64 15.58 0.63 -7.28
CA LYS A 64 16.40 0.79 -6.07
C LYS A 64 16.02 2.06 -5.31
N ASN A 65 16.10 2.01 -3.99
CA ASN A 65 16.03 3.19 -3.14
C ASN A 65 17.22 4.15 -3.42
N GLN A 66 17.07 5.41 -3.03
CA GLN A 66 18.13 6.41 -3.11
C GLN A 66 19.35 6.00 -2.27
N HIS A 67 19.09 5.50 -1.06
CA HIS A 67 20.11 4.94 -0.17
C HIS A 67 19.96 3.42 -0.03
N GLU A 68 21.04 2.76 0.34
CA GLU A 68 21.02 1.32 0.59
C GLU A 68 19.94 0.97 1.61
N THR A 69 19.08 0.03 1.28
CA THR A 69 17.91 -0.32 2.08
C THR A 69 17.78 -1.82 2.16
N LEU A 70 18.09 -2.35 3.34
CA LEU A 70 17.83 -3.75 3.65
C LEU A 70 16.34 -3.91 3.93
N LEU A 71 15.69 -4.85 3.24
CA LEU A 71 14.28 -5.18 3.49
C LEU A 71 14.09 -5.83 4.86
N MET A 72 15.12 -6.51 5.37
CA MET A 72 15.17 -7.10 6.71
C MET A 72 16.45 -6.63 7.38
N THR A 73 16.30 -6.01 8.53
CA THR A 73 17.42 -5.42 9.33
C THR A 73 17.93 -6.35 10.42
N SER A 74 17.28 -7.51 10.63
CA SER A 74 17.73 -8.47 11.65
C SER A 74 18.80 -9.41 11.10
N ASP A 75 19.86 -9.62 11.87
CA ASP A 75 20.90 -10.64 11.61
C ASP A 75 20.41 -12.08 11.82
N ARG A 76 19.15 -12.25 12.22
CA ARG A 76 18.53 -13.57 12.41
C ARG A 76 18.27 -14.20 11.05
N GLY A 77 18.73 -15.43 10.86
CA GLY A 77 18.54 -16.17 9.62
C GLY A 77 17.06 -16.16 9.17
N ARG A 78 16.81 -16.05 7.87
CA ARG A 78 15.47 -15.95 7.25
C ARG A 78 14.42 -16.89 7.86
N PHE A 79 14.82 -18.13 8.19
CA PHE A 79 13.90 -19.11 8.78
C PHE A 79 13.49 -18.79 10.21
N SER A 80 14.39 -18.20 11.01
CA SER A 80 14.11 -17.80 12.39
C SER A 80 13.13 -16.62 12.44
N GLY A 81 13.31 -15.62 11.57
CA GLY A 81 12.41 -14.48 11.46
C GLY A 81 11.00 -14.88 10.99
N ILE A 82 10.89 -15.76 9.98
CA ILE A 82 9.60 -16.28 9.51
C ILE A 82 8.91 -17.09 10.60
N TRP A 83 9.64 -17.95 11.32
CA TRP A 83 9.10 -18.76 12.42
C TRP A 83 8.55 -17.85 13.55
N GLU A 84 9.33 -16.87 13.99
CA GLU A 84 8.90 -15.92 15.01
C GLU A 84 7.69 -15.09 14.52
N PHE A 85 7.71 -14.63 13.28
CA PHE A 85 6.59 -13.91 12.69
C PHE A 85 5.30 -14.75 12.69
N ILE A 86 5.36 -16.03 12.38
CA ILE A 86 4.18 -16.91 12.35
C ILE A 86 3.71 -17.28 13.76
N PHE A 87 4.62 -17.60 14.68
CA PHE A 87 4.28 -18.23 15.97
C PHE A 87 4.29 -17.29 17.17
N ARG A 88 4.95 -16.12 17.08
CA ARG A 88 4.91 -15.13 18.16
C ARG A 88 3.49 -14.54 18.28
N LYS A 89 2.85 -14.79 19.39
CA LYS A 89 1.59 -14.17 19.75
C LYS A 89 1.86 -12.78 20.34
N ILE A 90 1.08 -11.81 19.90
CA ILE A 90 1.07 -10.45 20.45
C ILE A 90 -0.30 -10.22 21.09
N ASP A 91 -0.31 -9.90 22.37
CA ASP A 91 -1.54 -9.53 23.05
C ASP A 91 -2.05 -8.20 22.51
N GLY A 92 -3.35 -8.18 22.17
CA GLY A 92 -3.95 -7.01 21.55
C GLY A 92 -3.52 -6.76 20.10
N LEU A 93 -3.06 -7.78 19.35
CA LEU A 93 -2.78 -7.68 17.92
C LEU A 93 -4.04 -7.28 17.12
N ARG A 94 -5.20 -7.71 17.58
CA ARG A 94 -6.53 -7.39 17.01
C ARG A 94 -7.44 -6.85 18.10
N PRO A 95 -8.36 -5.92 17.78
CA PRO A 95 -9.35 -5.43 18.73
C PRO A 95 -10.29 -6.55 19.15
N GLU A 96 -10.64 -6.61 20.44
CA GLU A 96 -11.63 -7.54 20.97
C GLU A 96 -13.04 -7.13 20.56
N GLN A 97 -13.30 -5.83 20.48
CA GLN A 97 -14.57 -5.25 20.05
C GLN A 97 -14.47 -4.70 18.63
N ALA A 98 -15.64 -4.43 18.03
CA ALA A 98 -15.68 -3.76 16.73
C ALA A 98 -15.04 -2.37 16.82
N VAL A 99 -14.18 -2.06 15.87
CA VAL A 99 -13.62 -0.70 15.71
C VAL A 99 -14.77 0.25 15.35
N LYS A 100 -14.78 1.42 15.98
CA LYS A 100 -15.76 2.45 15.66
C LYS A 100 -15.56 2.95 14.23
N ALA A 101 -16.66 3.06 13.51
CA ALA A 101 -16.66 3.58 12.15
C ALA A 101 -18.03 4.19 11.82
N ILE A 102 -18.03 5.19 10.97
CA ILE A 102 -19.19 5.97 10.55
C ILE A 102 -19.51 5.64 9.09
N LYS A 103 -20.76 5.34 8.78
CA LYS A 103 -21.21 5.17 7.39
C LYS A 103 -21.68 6.52 6.84
N THR A 104 -20.78 7.24 6.21
CA THR A 104 -21.10 8.49 5.50
C THR A 104 -21.57 8.20 4.09
N ASP A 105 -22.64 8.85 3.65
CA ASP A 105 -23.09 8.80 2.25
C ASP A 105 -22.25 9.76 1.39
N LEU A 106 -21.16 9.25 0.83
CA LEU A 106 -20.20 10.02 0.05
C LEU A 106 -20.79 10.66 -1.22
N ARG A 107 -21.91 10.13 -1.72
CA ARG A 107 -22.57 10.64 -2.92
C ARG A 107 -23.35 11.91 -2.65
N LYS A 108 -23.75 12.14 -1.40
CA LYS A 108 -24.45 13.36 -0.98
C LYS A 108 -23.53 14.53 -0.66
N ILE A 109 -22.21 14.28 -0.55
CA ILE A 109 -21.23 15.35 -0.34
C ILE A 109 -21.12 16.19 -1.61
N GLY A 110 -21.40 17.49 -1.47
CA GLY A 110 -21.33 18.46 -2.57
C GLY A 110 -19.91 18.56 -3.12
N ARG A 111 -19.76 18.67 -4.43
CA ARG A 111 -18.42 18.71 -5.07
C ARG A 111 -17.55 19.91 -4.63
N ASN A 112 -18.15 20.97 -4.13
CA ASN A 112 -17.44 22.17 -3.68
C ASN A 112 -16.96 22.09 -2.22
N GLU A 113 -17.28 21.00 -1.50
CA GLU A 113 -16.82 20.81 -0.13
C GLU A 113 -15.35 20.35 -0.14
N GLU A 114 -14.54 21.00 0.70
CA GLU A 114 -13.13 20.67 0.90
C GLU A 114 -13.03 19.67 2.06
N ILE A 115 -12.93 18.37 1.76
CA ILE A 115 -13.01 17.30 2.76
C ILE A 115 -12.01 16.15 2.52
N LEU A 116 -11.76 15.42 3.60
CA LEU A 116 -11.13 14.11 3.59
C LEU A 116 -11.99 13.11 4.35
N VAL A 117 -12.09 11.89 3.83
CA VAL A 117 -12.71 10.76 4.51
C VAL A 117 -11.76 9.57 4.50
N TRP A 118 -11.38 9.10 5.69
CA TRP A 118 -10.52 7.95 5.84
C TRP A 118 -11.33 6.66 6.00
N PHE A 119 -10.94 5.58 5.30
CA PHE A 119 -11.65 4.29 5.29
C PHE A 119 -10.92 3.18 6.06
N GLY A 120 -9.95 3.58 6.89
CA GLY A 120 -9.04 2.66 7.56
C GLY A 120 -7.87 2.21 6.66
N HIS A 121 -6.78 1.77 7.29
CA HIS A 121 -5.52 1.48 6.63
C HIS A 121 -5.04 2.66 5.78
N SER A 122 -4.59 2.45 4.56
CA SER A 122 -4.11 3.51 3.66
C SER A 122 -5.17 4.02 2.68
N SER A 123 -6.44 3.66 2.89
CA SER A 123 -7.53 4.03 1.98
C SER A 123 -8.22 5.31 2.43
N TYR A 124 -8.30 6.33 1.58
CA TYR A 124 -9.00 7.58 1.86
C TYR A 124 -9.44 8.31 0.58
N LEU A 125 -10.45 9.14 0.73
CA LEU A 125 -10.95 10.06 -0.30
C LEU A 125 -10.59 11.48 0.12
N ILE A 126 -9.95 12.21 -0.79
CA ILE A 126 -9.75 13.66 -0.72
C ILE A 126 -10.70 14.29 -1.72
N GLN A 127 -11.43 15.31 -1.30
CA GLN A 127 -12.18 16.17 -2.19
C GLN A 127 -11.71 17.61 -2.00
N THR A 128 -11.17 18.21 -3.05
CA THR A 128 -10.63 19.58 -3.04
C THR A 128 -10.75 20.21 -4.43
N GLY A 129 -11.05 21.49 -4.50
CA GLY A 129 -11.21 22.23 -5.75
C GLY A 129 -12.19 21.58 -6.74
N GLY A 130 -13.24 20.93 -6.24
CA GLY A 130 -14.23 20.22 -7.02
C GLY A 130 -13.76 18.85 -7.60
N LYS A 131 -12.56 18.39 -7.25
CA LYS A 131 -12.00 17.08 -7.68
C LYS A 131 -12.03 16.06 -6.55
N ARG A 132 -12.33 14.82 -6.90
CA ARG A 132 -12.32 13.65 -6.00
C ARG A 132 -11.11 12.78 -6.31
N ILE A 133 -10.24 12.66 -5.33
CA ILE A 133 -9.00 11.89 -5.40
C ILE A 133 -9.13 10.73 -4.42
N LEU A 134 -9.18 9.50 -4.93
CA LEU A 134 -9.22 8.29 -4.12
C LEU A 134 -7.82 7.70 -4.04
N VAL A 135 -7.34 7.43 -2.84
CA VAL A 135 -5.98 6.93 -2.61
C VAL A 135 -6.02 5.51 -2.06
N ALA A 136 -5.25 4.62 -2.68
CA ALA A 136 -5.00 3.24 -2.24
C ALA A 136 -6.26 2.51 -1.73
N PRO A 137 -7.38 2.45 -2.49
CA PRO A 137 -8.62 1.86 -2.00
C PRO A 137 -8.52 0.34 -1.90
N VAL A 138 -8.63 -0.18 -0.67
CA VAL A 138 -8.65 -1.61 -0.36
C VAL A 138 -9.94 -1.95 0.37
N PHE A 139 -10.97 -2.33 -0.40
CA PHE A 139 -12.30 -2.64 0.11
C PHE A 139 -12.65 -4.13 0.03
N CYS A 140 -11.84 -4.93 -0.71
CA CYS A 140 -12.10 -6.35 -0.90
C CYS A 140 -10.99 -7.23 -0.31
N MET A 141 -9.73 -7.01 -0.69
CA MET A 141 -8.62 -7.91 -0.31
C MET A 141 -7.30 -7.17 -0.12
N ALA A 142 -6.72 -7.30 1.07
CA ALA A 142 -5.38 -6.76 1.41
C ALA A 142 -4.26 -7.81 1.27
N SER A 143 -4.53 -8.97 0.65
CA SER A 143 -3.53 -10.03 0.45
C SER A 143 -3.98 -10.97 -0.68
N PRO A 144 -3.05 -11.74 -1.28
CA PRO A 144 -3.40 -12.69 -2.33
C PRO A 144 -4.33 -13.81 -1.86
N VAL A 145 -4.39 -14.05 -0.55
CA VAL A 145 -5.22 -15.10 0.07
C VAL A 145 -6.24 -14.43 0.99
N SER A 146 -7.50 -14.40 0.59
CA SER A 146 -8.58 -13.62 1.21
C SER A 146 -8.83 -13.90 2.70
N PHE A 147 -8.49 -15.08 3.19
CA PHE A 147 -8.69 -15.43 4.60
C PHE A 147 -7.50 -15.11 5.51
N VAL A 148 -6.35 -14.72 4.95
CA VAL A 148 -5.11 -14.47 5.73
C VAL A 148 -5.19 -13.12 6.45
N ASN A 149 -5.50 -12.05 5.74
CA ASN A 149 -5.51 -10.68 6.27
C ASN A 149 -6.95 -10.14 6.32
N LYS A 150 -7.76 -10.75 7.18
CA LYS A 150 -9.13 -10.27 7.39
C LYS A 150 -9.11 -8.90 8.07
N PRO A 151 -9.96 -7.96 7.66
CA PRO A 151 -10.11 -6.68 8.34
C PRO A 151 -10.61 -6.85 9.78
N PHE A 152 -10.40 -5.85 10.60
CA PHE A 152 -10.94 -5.81 11.95
C PHE A 152 -12.47 -5.65 11.88
N LYS A 153 -13.17 -6.28 12.82
CA LYS A 153 -14.64 -6.17 12.90
C LYS A 153 -15.05 -4.68 13.02
N GLY A 154 -16.00 -4.25 12.23
CA GLY A 154 -16.51 -2.88 12.19
C GLY A 154 -15.88 -1.99 11.11
N THR A 155 -14.77 -2.40 10.50
CA THR A 155 -14.07 -1.58 9.48
C THR A 155 -14.48 -1.87 8.04
N GLU A 156 -15.42 -2.79 7.82
CA GLU A 156 -15.91 -3.23 6.50
C GLU A 156 -17.16 -2.47 6.04
N LEU A 157 -17.33 -1.22 6.49
CA LEU A 157 -18.53 -0.44 6.18
C LEU A 157 -18.59 0.04 4.72
N TYR A 158 -17.44 0.20 4.09
CA TYR A 158 -17.34 0.72 2.73
C TYR A 158 -16.98 -0.37 1.73
N THR A 159 -17.65 -0.28 0.60
CA THR A 159 -17.42 -1.14 -0.58
C THR A 159 -17.16 -0.27 -1.80
N PRO A 160 -16.70 -0.83 -2.92
CA PRO A 160 -16.60 -0.08 -4.16
C PRO A 160 -17.91 0.58 -4.60
N ASP A 161 -19.06 -0.02 -4.24
CA ASP A 161 -20.37 0.52 -4.62
C ASP A 161 -20.76 1.78 -3.87
N ASP A 162 -20.14 2.07 -2.74
CA ASP A 162 -20.38 3.29 -1.96
C ASP A 162 -19.61 4.51 -2.52
N MET A 163 -18.60 4.28 -3.34
CA MET A 163 -17.78 5.36 -3.88
C MET A 163 -18.56 6.20 -4.91
N PRO A 164 -18.40 7.53 -4.91
CA PRO A 164 -18.86 8.39 -5.99
C PRO A 164 -17.99 8.22 -7.24
N ASP A 165 -18.26 9.00 -8.29
CA ASP A 165 -17.34 9.13 -9.40
C ASP A 165 -16.04 9.80 -8.95
N ILE A 166 -14.91 9.24 -9.34
CA ILE A 166 -13.55 9.59 -8.93
C ILE A 166 -12.83 10.23 -10.11
N ASP A 167 -12.34 11.45 -9.93
CA ASP A 167 -11.55 12.11 -10.97
C ASP A 167 -10.17 11.45 -11.09
N TYR A 168 -9.50 11.18 -9.96
CA TYR A 168 -8.16 10.60 -9.92
C TYR A 168 -8.05 9.49 -8.88
N LEU A 169 -7.52 8.34 -9.30
CA LEU A 169 -7.08 7.27 -8.41
C LEU A 169 -5.57 7.36 -8.24
N VAL A 170 -5.08 7.49 -7.02
CA VAL A 170 -3.64 7.54 -6.70
C VAL A 170 -3.21 6.24 -6.04
N ILE A 171 -2.17 5.62 -6.59
CA ILE A 171 -1.55 4.41 -6.05
C ILE A 171 -0.07 4.68 -5.81
N SER A 172 0.41 4.49 -4.59
CA SER A 172 1.80 4.71 -4.20
C SER A 172 2.75 3.59 -4.63
N HIS A 173 2.27 2.36 -4.64
CA HIS A 173 3.00 1.16 -5.05
C HIS A 173 2.05 -0.04 -5.21
N ASP A 174 2.56 -1.18 -5.65
CA ASP A 174 1.75 -2.32 -6.07
C ASP A 174 1.48 -3.37 -4.99
N HIS A 175 1.80 -3.13 -3.71
CA HIS A 175 1.47 -4.07 -2.64
C HIS A 175 -0.04 -4.32 -2.53
N TRP A 176 -0.39 -5.48 -2.03
CA TRP A 176 -1.79 -5.95 -1.99
C TRP A 176 -2.70 -5.10 -1.12
N ASP A 177 -2.16 -4.50 -0.08
CA ASP A 177 -2.83 -3.63 0.87
C ASP A 177 -2.88 -2.15 0.44
N HIS A 178 -2.37 -1.83 -0.77
CA HIS A 178 -2.46 -0.53 -1.44
C HIS A 178 -3.12 -0.61 -2.81
N LEU A 179 -3.02 -1.74 -3.49
CA LEU A 179 -3.60 -1.98 -4.80
C LEU A 179 -4.47 -3.24 -4.79
N ASP A 180 -5.74 -3.10 -4.47
CA ASP A 180 -6.72 -4.19 -4.48
C ASP A 180 -7.35 -4.34 -5.86
N TYR A 181 -7.00 -5.43 -6.56
CA TYR A 181 -7.51 -5.78 -7.89
C TYR A 181 -9.04 -5.75 -7.97
N ASN A 182 -9.73 -6.34 -6.98
CA ASN A 182 -11.18 -6.44 -7.01
C ASN A 182 -11.84 -5.09 -6.83
N THR A 183 -11.27 -4.24 -5.99
CA THR A 183 -11.74 -2.87 -5.77
C THR A 183 -11.56 -2.03 -7.03
N VAL A 184 -10.35 -1.97 -7.61
CA VAL A 184 -10.10 -1.11 -8.78
C VAL A 184 -10.85 -1.58 -10.00
N LYS A 185 -11.03 -2.90 -10.16
CA LYS A 185 -11.82 -3.47 -11.26
C LYS A 185 -13.30 -3.08 -11.18
N LYS A 186 -13.89 -3.08 -9.99
CA LYS A 186 -15.29 -2.65 -9.78
C LYS A 186 -15.46 -1.14 -9.98
N LEU A 187 -14.43 -0.37 -9.69
CA LEU A 187 -14.43 1.09 -9.84
C LEU A 187 -14.05 1.57 -11.24
N LYS A 188 -13.58 0.71 -12.12
CA LYS A 188 -12.95 1.04 -13.41
C LYS A 188 -13.71 2.11 -14.20
N ASP A 189 -15.02 1.97 -14.36
CA ASP A 189 -15.83 2.85 -15.18
C ASP A 189 -16.15 4.19 -14.47
N ARG A 190 -15.87 4.29 -13.19
CA ARG A 190 -16.07 5.49 -12.37
C ARG A 190 -14.78 6.24 -12.03
N ILE A 191 -13.62 5.75 -12.49
CA ILE A 191 -12.32 6.41 -12.33
C ILE A 191 -12.00 7.18 -13.61
N GLY A 192 -11.74 8.47 -13.52
CA GLY A 192 -11.31 9.32 -14.63
C GLY A 192 -9.91 8.98 -15.11
N ALA A 193 -8.91 9.11 -14.24
CA ALA A 193 -7.53 8.71 -14.53
C ALA A 193 -6.87 8.03 -13.31
N VAL A 194 -5.84 7.24 -13.59
CA VAL A 194 -5.01 6.57 -12.57
C VAL A 194 -3.64 7.23 -12.56
N ILE A 195 -3.18 7.63 -11.38
CA ILE A 195 -1.86 8.18 -11.13
C ILE A 195 -1.07 7.16 -10.33
N CYS A 196 0.08 6.74 -10.84
CA CYS A 196 0.88 5.72 -10.19
C CYS A 196 2.37 5.85 -10.56
N PRO A 197 3.28 5.22 -9.79
CA PRO A 197 4.68 5.16 -10.14
C PRO A 197 4.93 4.30 -11.38
N LEU A 198 6.07 4.56 -12.02
CA LEU A 198 6.51 3.89 -13.23
C LEU A 198 6.52 2.36 -13.07
N GLY A 199 5.88 1.67 -14.00
CA GLY A 199 5.73 0.22 -14.02
C GLY A 199 4.42 -0.30 -13.40
N VAL A 200 3.79 0.44 -12.48
CA VAL A 200 2.52 0.03 -11.85
C VAL A 200 1.36 0.03 -12.86
N GLY A 201 1.38 0.92 -13.85
CA GLY A 201 0.37 1.00 -14.90
C GLY A 201 0.22 -0.28 -15.72
N GLU A 202 1.24 -1.16 -15.74
CA GLU A 202 1.15 -2.47 -16.39
C GLU A 202 0.07 -3.36 -15.77
N HIS A 203 -0.14 -3.28 -14.44
CA HIS A 203 -1.23 -3.99 -13.78
C HIS A 203 -2.58 -3.48 -14.29
N PHE A 204 -2.78 -2.17 -14.32
CA PHE A 204 -4.03 -1.54 -14.74
C PHE A 204 -4.37 -1.85 -16.20
N GLU A 205 -3.40 -1.72 -17.09
CA GLU A 205 -3.59 -2.06 -18.51
C GLU A 205 -3.94 -3.55 -18.68
N TYR A 206 -3.26 -4.45 -17.96
CA TYR A 206 -3.58 -5.87 -17.94
C TYR A 206 -4.99 -6.15 -17.41
N TRP A 207 -5.51 -5.34 -16.51
CA TRP A 207 -6.88 -5.41 -15.98
C TRP A 207 -7.90 -4.69 -16.85
N GLY A 208 -7.47 -4.18 -18.01
CA GLY A 208 -8.32 -3.60 -19.06
C GLY A 208 -8.62 -2.11 -18.87
N PHE A 209 -7.80 -1.36 -18.15
CA PHE A 209 -7.85 0.09 -18.16
C PHE A 209 -7.22 0.61 -19.46
N ASP A 210 -7.77 1.70 -20.00
CA ASP A 210 -7.24 2.35 -21.19
C ASP A 210 -5.91 3.02 -20.86
N LYS A 211 -4.90 2.85 -21.74
CA LYS A 211 -3.54 3.38 -21.56
C LYS A 211 -3.53 4.91 -21.39
N GLU A 212 -4.41 5.60 -22.11
CA GLU A 212 -4.55 7.06 -22.08
C GLU A 212 -5.04 7.60 -20.73
N ARG A 213 -5.63 6.74 -19.91
CA ARG A 213 -6.08 7.09 -18.55
C ARG A 213 -5.02 6.81 -17.48
N LEU A 214 -3.83 6.31 -17.87
CA LEU A 214 -2.75 5.96 -16.96
C LEU A 214 -1.67 7.04 -16.99
N ILE A 215 -1.51 7.74 -15.89
CA ILE A 215 -0.46 8.74 -15.65
C ILE A 215 0.60 8.07 -14.80
N GLU A 216 1.62 7.50 -15.46
CA GLU A 216 2.76 6.87 -14.80
C GLU A 216 3.90 7.87 -14.68
N LEU A 217 4.45 8.02 -13.48
CA LEU A 217 5.52 8.97 -13.18
C LEU A 217 6.72 8.27 -12.55
N ASP A 218 7.91 8.70 -12.93
CA ASP A 218 9.15 8.39 -12.22
C ASP A 218 9.37 9.40 -11.08
N TRP A 219 10.29 9.12 -10.17
CA TRP A 219 10.65 10.09 -9.13
C TRP A 219 11.11 11.41 -9.74
N ASN A 220 10.60 12.51 -9.18
CA ASN A 220 10.81 13.88 -9.62
C ASN A 220 10.16 14.27 -10.95
N GLU A 221 9.37 13.38 -11.54
CA GLU A 221 8.44 13.76 -12.60
C GLU A 221 7.15 14.34 -12.02
N ASP A 222 6.47 15.17 -12.79
CA ASP A 222 5.20 15.80 -12.43
C ASP A 222 4.19 15.72 -13.58
N ALA A 223 2.92 15.95 -13.27
CA ALA A 223 1.86 16.00 -14.25
C ALA A 223 0.81 17.08 -13.90
N ASN A 224 0.43 17.85 -14.91
CA ASN A 224 -0.76 18.71 -14.84
C ASN A 224 -2.01 17.85 -14.97
N LEU A 225 -2.85 17.83 -13.94
CA LEU A 225 -4.09 17.05 -13.92
C LEU A 225 -5.29 17.85 -14.45
N ALA A 226 -5.34 19.13 -14.11
CA ALA A 226 -6.35 20.09 -14.50
C ALA A 226 -5.84 21.52 -14.19
N PRO A 227 -6.51 22.58 -14.65
CA PRO A 227 -6.15 23.94 -14.27
C PRO A 227 -6.07 24.11 -12.74
N GLY A 228 -4.89 24.48 -12.23
CA GLY A 228 -4.60 24.62 -10.81
C GLY A 228 -4.34 23.30 -10.05
N PHE A 229 -4.26 22.17 -10.75
CA PHE A 229 -3.91 20.87 -10.15
C PHE A 229 -2.63 20.32 -10.76
N MET A 230 -1.62 20.18 -9.93
CA MET A 230 -0.35 19.53 -10.25
C MET A 230 -0.11 18.37 -9.30
N ILE A 231 0.42 17.26 -9.80
CA ILE A 231 0.90 16.18 -8.96
C ILE A 231 2.38 15.92 -9.24
N HIS A 232 3.15 15.79 -8.17
CA HIS A 232 4.58 15.47 -8.20
C HIS A 232 4.78 14.07 -7.66
N CYS A 233 5.47 13.23 -8.41
CA CYS A 233 5.93 11.91 -7.96
C CYS A 233 7.28 12.08 -7.25
N LEU A 234 7.36 11.66 -6.00
CA LEU A 234 8.50 11.95 -5.13
C LEU A 234 9.08 10.65 -4.56
N PRO A 235 10.36 10.65 -4.18
CA PRO A 235 10.98 9.50 -3.55
C PRO A 235 10.25 9.05 -2.28
N ALA A 236 10.29 7.74 -2.06
CA ALA A 236 9.97 7.09 -0.80
C ALA A 236 10.99 5.97 -0.57
N ARG A 237 11.20 5.57 0.68
CA ARG A 237 12.12 4.49 1.04
C ARG A 237 11.35 3.22 1.32
N HIS A 238 11.05 2.45 0.27
CA HIS A 238 10.21 1.25 0.39
C HIS A 238 10.65 0.18 -0.63
N PHE A 239 9.72 -0.65 -1.06
CA PHE A 239 9.91 -1.64 -2.12
C PHE A 239 8.57 -1.91 -2.81
N SER A 240 8.60 -2.62 -3.92
CA SER A 240 7.40 -3.08 -4.62
C SER A 240 7.42 -4.60 -4.79
N GLY A 241 6.24 -5.21 -4.93
CA GLY A 241 6.17 -6.64 -5.17
C GLY A 241 4.78 -7.21 -4.99
N ARG A 242 4.26 -7.71 -6.10
CA ARG A 242 2.98 -8.39 -6.16
C ARG A 242 3.12 -9.83 -6.66
N ARG A 243 4.28 -10.16 -7.21
CA ARG A 243 4.64 -11.46 -7.77
C ARG A 243 5.87 -12.03 -7.06
N LEU A 244 6.46 -13.07 -7.64
CA LEU A 244 7.67 -13.71 -7.09
C LEU A 244 8.92 -12.84 -7.21
N THR A 245 8.95 -11.93 -8.20
CA THR A 245 10.05 -10.99 -8.40
C THR A 245 9.63 -9.63 -7.87
N ALA A 246 10.32 -9.13 -6.86
CA ALA A 246 10.13 -7.81 -6.29
C ALA A 246 10.75 -6.71 -7.16
N ASN A 247 10.42 -5.45 -6.89
CA ASN A 247 11.05 -4.25 -7.43
C ASN A 247 10.99 -4.12 -8.96
N GLN A 248 9.95 -4.68 -9.59
CA GLN A 248 9.74 -4.56 -11.03
C GLN A 248 8.91 -3.33 -11.42
N SER A 249 8.28 -2.70 -10.46
CA SER A 249 7.62 -1.39 -10.53
C SER A 249 8.23 -0.47 -9.48
N LEU A 250 8.13 0.84 -9.68
CA LEU A 250 8.58 1.84 -8.72
C LEU A 250 7.56 1.98 -7.59
N TRP A 251 7.98 2.49 -6.45
CA TRP A 251 7.18 2.98 -5.33
C TRP A 251 7.41 4.48 -5.18
N ALA A 252 6.44 5.21 -4.65
CA ALA A 252 6.55 6.65 -4.54
C ALA A 252 5.67 7.23 -3.44
N SER A 253 6.05 8.40 -2.95
CA SER A 253 5.16 9.37 -2.36
C SER A 253 4.70 10.38 -3.43
N PHE A 254 3.66 11.14 -3.13
CA PHE A 254 3.16 12.18 -4.04
C PHE A 254 2.92 13.49 -3.30
N LEU A 255 3.08 14.60 -3.99
CA LEU A 255 2.58 15.90 -3.54
C LEU A 255 1.54 16.38 -4.53
N LEU A 256 0.33 16.57 -4.05
CA LEU A 256 -0.77 17.20 -4.78
C LEU A 256 -0.78 18.69 -4.47
N GLU A 257 -0.59 19.54 -5.47
CA GLU A 257 -0.90 20.95 -5.43
C GLU A 257 -2.28 21.16 -6.05
N ALA A 258 -3.23 21.59 -5.22
CA ALA A 258 -4.59 21.95 -5.61
C ALA A 258 -4.80 23.45 -5.38
N PRO A 259 -5.87 24.07 -5.92
CA PRO A 259 -6.07 25.53 -5.80
C PRO A 259 -6.03 26.07 -4.37
N SER A 260 -6.47 25.28 -3.40
CA SER A 260 -6.58 25.67 -1.99
C SER A 260 -5.62 24.97 -1.05
N GLN A 261 -5.02 23.83 -1.47
CA GLN A 261 -4.31 22.91 -0.59
C GLN A 261 -3.05 22.35 -1.25
N LYS A 262 -1.98 22.17 -0.46
CA LYS A 262 -0.84 21.29 -0.78
C LYS A 262 -0.92 20.08 0.12
N ILE A 263 -1.10 18.90 -0.47
CA ILE A 263 -1.29 17.65 0.26
C ILE A 263 -0.18 16.66 -0.09
N TYR A 264 0.60 16.28 0.91
CA TYR A 264 1.58 15.21 0.78
C TYR A 264 0.92 13.86 1.07
N ILE A 265 1.04 12.95 0.12
CA ILE A 265 0.54 11.57 0.14
C ILE A 265 1.76 10.66 0.31
N GLY A 266 2.05 10.23 1.53
CA GLY A 266 3.30 9.53 1.86
C GLY A 266 3.42 8.15 1.21
N GLY A 267 2.33 7.40 1.13
CA GLY A 267 2.41 5.96 0.88
C GLY A 267 3.12 5.27 2.04
N ASP A 268 3.81 4.15 1.76
CA ASP A 268 4.68 3.49 2.72
C ASP A 268 6.13 3.91 2.50
N GLY A 269 6.87 4.07 3.60
CA GLY A 269 8.30 4.40 3.49
C GLY A 269 8.99 4.66 4.82
N GLY A 270 10.16 4.05 5.01
CA GLY A 270 11.03 4.31 6.14
C GLY A 270 11.57 5.73 6.16
N TYR A 271 11.94 6.21 7.33
CA TYR A 271 12.55 7.53 7.50
C TYR A 271 13.88 7.64 6.78
N ASP A 272 14.05 8.74 6.01
CA ASP A 272 15.30 9.07 5.32
C ASP A 272 15.33 10.57 4.97
N THR A 273 16.44 11.04 4.35
CA THR A 273 16.67 12.47 4.01
C THR A 273 15.64 13.05 3.04
N HIS A 274 14.99 12.22 2.24
CA HIS A 274 13.99 12.65 1.26
C HIS A 274 12.86 13.49 1.87
N TYR A 275 12.46 13.24 3.12
CA TYR A 275 11.41 14.05 3.78
C TYR A 275 11.83 15.51 3.94
N ALA A 276 13.07 15.76 4.39
CA ALA A 276 13.61 17.10 4.53
C ALA A 276 13.82 17.78 3.17
N GLU A 277 14.28 17.03 2.17
CA GLU A 277 14.44 17.51 0.80
C GLU A 277 13.09 17.94 0.20
N ILE A 278 12.04 17.14 0.38
CA ILE A 278 10.68 17.44 -0.06
C ILE A 278 10.14 18.69 0.65
N GLY A 279 10.27 18.79 1.97
CA GLY A 279 9.81 19.93 2.74
C GLY A 279 10.55 21.23 2.41
N ASN A 280 11.80 21.15 1.96
CA ASN A 280 12.58 22.28 1.47
C ASN A 280 12.16 22.70 0.05
N ARG A 281 11.93 21.72 -0.81
CA ARG A 281 11.52 21.93 -2.21
C ARG A 281 10.09 22.45 -2.34
N PHE A 282 9.19 22.02 -1.47
CA PHE A 282 7.77 22.32 -1.52
C PHE A 282 7.26 22.97 -0.22
N PRO A 283 7.65 24.21 0.06
CA PRO A 283 7.21 24.88 1.28
C PRO A 283 5.69 25.06 1.32
N GLY A 284 5.12 25.02 2.54
CA GLY A 284 3.71 25.27 2.76
C GLY A 284 2.79 24.06 2.53
N ILE A 285 3.26 22.84 2.84
CA ILE A 285 2.41 21.65 2.87
C ILE A 285 1.32 21.83 3.92
N ASP A 286 0.06 21.86 3.48
CA ASP A 286 -1.09 22.08 4.36
C ASP A 286 -1.45 20.81 5.14
N LEU A 287 -1.31 19.63 4.50
CA LEU A 287 -1.59 18.33 5.11
C LEU A 287 -0.55 17.30 4.65
N ALA A 288 0.10 16.63 5.59
CA ALA A 288 0.90 15.43 5.33
C ALA A 288 0.13 14.20 5.79
N ILE A 289 -0.06 13.24 4.88
CA ILE A 289 -0.67 11.95 5.17
C ILE A 289 0.44 10.92 5.26
N LEU A 290 0.71 10.42 6.47
CA LEU A 290 1.85 9.59 6.80
C LEU A 290 1.42 8.21 7.28
N GLU A 291 2.15 7.18 6.91
CA GLU A 291 1.95 5.86 7.51
C GLU A 291 2.28 5.90 9.02
N ASN A 292 1.51 5.15 9.80
CA ASN A 292 1.68 4.98 11.25
C ASN A 292 1.15 3.60 11.64
N GLY A 293 1.73 2.56 11.09
CA GLY A 293 1.32 1.20 11.38
C GLY A 293 2.09 0.20 10.56
N GLN A 294 1.88 -1.07 10.86
CA GLN A 294 2.51 -2.20 10.18
C GLN A 294 4.05 -2.17 10.20
N TYR A 295 4.64 -1.36 11.09
CA TYR A 295 6.07 -1.27 11.33
C TYR A 295 6.58 -2.41 12.23
N ASN A 296 7.88 -2.70 12.11
CA ASN A 296 8.60 -3.62 12.99
C ASN A 296 10.09 -3.27 12.94
N GLU A 297 10.82 -3.55 14.02
CA GLU A 297 12.27 -3.35 14.06
C GLU A 297 13.00 -4.16 12.97
N GLU A 298 12.46 -5.32 12.59
CA GLU A 298 13.04 -6.18 11.56
C GLU A 298 12.97 -5.60 10.14
N TRP A 299 12.09 -4.62 9.90
CA TRP A 299 11.97 -3.89 8.62
C TRP A 299 11.86 -2.37 8.80
N SER A 300 12.61 -1.88 9.77
CA SER A 300 12.61 -0.47 10.19
C SER A 300 13.06 0.53 9.11
N LEU A 301 13.69 0.05 8.03
CA LEU A 301 14.13 0.90 6.93
C LEU A 301 13.07 1.11 5.83
N ILE A 302 12.01 0.30 5.83
CA ILE A 302 10.98 0.33 4.78
C ILE A 302 9.59 0.73 5.29
N HIS A 303 9.45 0.95 6.61
CA HIS A 303 8.25 1.52 7.23
C HIS A 303 8.64 2.61 8.23
N LEU A 304 7.79 3.61 8.38
CA LEU A 304 8.01 4.73 9.28
C LEU A 304 7.83 4.29 10.73
N MET A 305 8.95 4.22 11.44
CA MET A 305 8.96 3.83 12.85
C MET A 305 8.41 4.97 13.73
N PRO A 306 7.72 4.65 14.85
CA PRO A 306 7.10 5.64 15.73
C PRO A 306 8.01 6.79 16.16
N GLN A 307 9.28 6.50 16.48
CA GLN A 307 10.25 7.49 16.92
C GLN A 307 10.60 8.55 15.86
N TYR A 308 10.34 8.29 14.57
CA TYR A 308 10.63 9.23 13.48
C TYR A 308 9.41 10.01 13.00
N MET A 309 8.20 9.67 13.43
CA MET A 309 6.97 10.28 12.91
C MET A 309 6.91 11.79 13.12
N ALA A 310 7.19 12.26 14.34
CA ALA A 310 7.20 13.70 14.63
C ALA A 310 8.30 14.44 13.85
N GLN A 311 9.47 13.82 13.71
CA GLN A 311 10.57 14.38 12.90
C GLN A 311 10.17 14.46 11.43
N THR A 312 9.55 13.42 10.87
CA THR A 312 9.04 13.40 9.48
C THR A 312 8.07 14.56 9.22
N ALA A 313 7.14 14.80 10.13
CA ALA A 313 6.19 15.92 10.01
C ALA A 313 6.91 17.29 10.02
N ARG A 314 7.94 17.45 10.85
CA ARG A 314 8.77 18.66 10.90
C ARG A 314 9.64 18.83 9.66
N ASP A 315 10.24 17.77 9.17
CA ASP A 315 11.06 17.77 7.95
C ASP A 315 10.24 18.17 6.73
N LEU A 316 9.02 17.66 6.60
CA LEU A 316 8.05 18.06 5.58
C LEU A 316 7.52 19.49 5.78
N LYS A 317 7.74 20.10 6.94
CA LYS A 317 7.18 21.42 7.33
C LYS A 317 5.65 21.47 7.19
N ALA A 318 5.00 20.34 7.48
CA ALA A 318 3.58 20.19 7.33
C ALA A 318 2.81 20.93 8.43
N LYS A 319 1.74 21.64 8.06
CA LYS A 319 0.88 22.35 9.02
C LYS A 319 -0.02 21.40 9.81
N ARG A 320 -0.49 20.33 9.15
CA ARG A 320 -1.35 19.28 9.73
C ARG A 320 -0.83 17.92 9.31
N VAL A 321 -1.10 16.92 10.13
CA VAL A 321 -0.75 15.51 9.86
C VAL A 321 -1.98 14.65 10.00
N LEU A 322 -2.22 13.75 9.05
CA LEU A 322 -3.12 12.62 9.19
C LEU A 322 -2.29 11.35 9.21
N THR A 323 -2.52 10.50 10.21
CA THR A 323 -1.86 9.19 10.24
C THR A 323 -2.76 8.12 9.63
N VAL A 324 -2.19 7.24 8.81
CA VAL A 324 -2.87 6.14 8.10
C VAL A 324 -2.11 4.83 8.26
N HIS A 325 -2.44 3.80 7.51
CA HIS A 325 -1.82 2.47 7.50
C HIS A 325 -2.07 1.67 8.78
N HIS A 326 -3.17 1.95 9.49
CA HIS A 326 -3.58 1.27 10.73
C HIS A 326 -5.09 1.04 10.83
N SER A 327 -5.53 0.51 11.95
CA SER A 327 -6.93 0.36 12.40
C SER A 327 -7.83 -0.54 11.54
N LYS A 328 -7.30 -1.28 10.56
CA LYS A 328 -8.10 -2.15 9.69
C LYS A 328 -7.54 -3.55 9.54
N TYR A 329 -6.22 -3.70 9.48
CA TYR A 329 -5.54 -4.99 9.31
C TYR A 329 -4.44 -5.17 10.34
N ALA A 330 -4.03 -6.42 10.58
CA ALA A 330 -2.84 -6.78 11.34
C ALA A 330 -1.84 -7.44 10.39
N LEU A 331 -0.96 -6.64 9.78
CA LEU A 331 0.08 -7.08 8.84
C LEU A 331 1.45 -7.16 9.54
N ALA A 332 1.62 -6.48 10.68
CA ALA A 332 2.81 -6.51 11.51
C ALA A 332 2.50 -6.93 12.96
N LYS A 333 3.53 -7.01 13.79
CA LYS A 333 3.48 -7.53 15.15
C LYS A 333 3.53 -6.42 16.21
N HIS A 334 2.59 -5.47 16.13
CA HIS A 334 2.33 -4.48 17.18
C HIS A 334 0.85 -4.53 17.61
N ARG A 335 0.53 -3.91 18.73
CA ARG A 335 -0.87 -3.81 19.18
C ARG A 335 -1.68 -2.98 18.17
N TRP A 336 -2.94 -3.35 17.95
CA TRP A 336 -3.82 -2.66 17.00
C TRP A 336 -4.05 -1.17 17.34
N ASP A 337 -4.00 -0.84 18.66
CA ASP A 337 -4.24 0.50 19.22
C ASP A 337 -2.96 1.33 19.38
N GLU A 338 -1.79 0.76 19.14
CA GLU A 338 -0.51 1.44 19.28
C GLU A 338 -0.37 2.63 18.32
N PRO A 339 -0.75 2.52 17.04
CA PRO A 339 -0.71 3.66 16.13
C PRO A 339 -1.57 4.85 16.57
N LEU A 340 -2.72 4.60 17.19
CA LEU A 340 -3.56 5.67 17.72
C LEU A 340 -2.87 6.39 18.88
N LYS A 341 -2.17 5.65 19.75
CA LYS A 341 -1.36 6.22 20.83
C LYS A 341 -0.20 7.06 20.29
N ASN A 342 0.47 6.59 19.24
CA ASN A 342 1.53 7.35 18.58
C ASN A 342 1.00 8.69 18.03
N ALA A 343 -0.17 8.68 17.40
CA ALA A 343 -0.82 9.89 16.89
C ALA A 343 -1.17 10.88 18.02
N GLU A 344 -1.71 10.36 19.14
CA GLU A 344 -1.98 11.17 20.34
C GLU A 344 -0.69 11.72 20.98
N GLU A 345 0.39 10.96 21.00
CA GLU A 345 1.69 11.42 21.47
C GLU A 345 2.25 12.56 20.61
N MET A 346 2.19 12.43 19.28
CA MET A 346 2.59 13.50 18.36
C MET A 346 1.80 14.80 18.63
N LYS A 347 0.49 14.68 18.89
CA LYS A 347 -0.38 15.81 19.20
C LYS A 347 -0.03 16.44 20.55
N ASN A 348 0.10 15.64 21.59
CA ASN A 348 0.17 16.12 22.98
C ASN A 348 1.60 16.44 23.44
N LYS A 349 2.58 15.60 23.04
CA LYS A 349 3.99 15.77 23.44
C LYS A 349 4.79 16.60 22.44
N ASP A 350 4.55 16.39 21.16
CA ASP A 350 5.28 17.08 20.08
C ASP A 350 4.64 18.37 19.61
N SER A 351 3.44 18.68 20.11
CA SER A 351 2.65 19.88 19.76
C SER A 351 2.35 20.01 18.28
N LEU A 352 2.19 18.87 17.59
CA LEU A 352 1.82 18.83 16.18
C LEU A 352 0.29 18.85 16.02
N ASN A 353 -0.18 19.46 14.95
CA ASN A 353 -1.60 19.44 14.59
C ASN A 353 -1.95 18.12 13.90
N VAL A 354 -2.29 17.10 14.68
CA VAL A 354 -2.59 15.75 14.21
C VAL A 354 -4.09 15.52 14.15
N LEU A 355 -4.56 15.09 12.99
CA LEU A 355 -5.94 14.67 12.74
C LEU A 355 -6.07 13.19 13.10
N ILE A 356 -7.04 12.85 13.94
CA ILE A 356 -7.31 11.47 14.40
C ILE A 356 -8.81 11.17 14.20
N PRO A 357 -9.27 11.08 12.94
CA PRO A 357 -10.68 10.83 12.66
C PRO A 357 -11.06 9.36 12.93
N GLU A 358 -12.33 9.13 13.20
CA GLU A 358 -12.91 7.80 13.08
C GLU A 358 -13.00 7.38 11.60
N ILE A 359 -12.99 6.06 11.34
CA ILE A 359 -13.19 5.55 9.98
C ILE A 359 -14.53 6.04 9.43
N GLY A 360 -14.52 6.72 8.28
CA GLY A 360 -15.70 7.26 7.62
C GLY A 360 -16.17 8.63 8.10
N GLU A 361 -15.51 9.21 9.09
CA GLU A 361 -15.74 10.59 9.52
C GLU A 361 -15.32 11.58 8.41
N VAL A 362 -16.13 12.62 8.24
CA VAL A 362 -15.82 13.72 7.30
C VAL A 362 -14.96 14.75 8.00
N VAL A 363 -13.72 14.88 7.54
CA VAL A 363 -12.77 15.88 8.05
C VAL A 363 -12.75 17.06 7.09
N ALA A 364 -13.03 18.26 7.58
CA ALA A 364 -12.89 19.49 6.78
C ALA A 364 -11.41 19.80 6.51
N LEU A 365 -11.12 20.14 5.25
CA LEU A 365 -9.79 20.55 4.80
C LEU A 365 -9.60 22.07 4.79
N GLU A 366 -10.63 22.83 5.14
CA GLU A 366 -10.57 24.29 5.23
C GLU A 366 -9.44 24.75 6.16
N LYS A 367 -8.90 25.95 5.84
CA LYS A 367 -7.76 26.56 6.54
C LYS A 367 -8.11 27.01 7.94
#